data_13eb661acb7f999cbb664beb81fa3187
#
_entry.id   13eb661acb7f999cbb664beb81fa3187
#
_cell.length_a   1.000
_cell.length_b   1.000
_cell.length_c   1.000
_cell.angle_alpha   90.00
_cell.angle_beta   90.00
_cell.angle_gamma   90.00
#
_symmetry.space_group_name_H-M   'P 1'
#
loop_
_entity.id
_entity.type
_entity.pdbx_description
1 polymer ?
#
loop_
_entity_poly.entity_id
_entity_poly.type
_entity_poly.pdbx_seq_one_letter_code
_entity_poly.pdbx_strand_id
1 'polypeptide(L)'
;ESMPIDKSLDFVGVDEIQMCSDHERGHIFTDRLLNLRGEKTTMFMGSSSMKNIIDKLEGDIEYINKERLSKLTYSGYKKISRIERKTAIIAFSAEEVYAIAELIRRQKGGAAIVMGSLSPKTRNAQVSLYQSGDVDYLVATDAIGMGINMDLDNVYFSNLKKFDGKKLRRLNIAEIGQIAGRAGRYLNDGTFGITGDCTEINSEEVELLEKHKFEEINTIFWRNSDLNFNNGNTLIKSLDEKPKQKWLRRIHECEDEKVLKYLLKDFESL
;
A
#
# COMPACT_ATOMS: atom_id res chain seq x y z
N GLU A 1 -4.36 9.98 -4.31
CA GLU A 1 -3.82 10.99 -3.38
C GLU A 1 -3.95 12.41 -3.92
N SER A 2 -3.52 12.67 -5.14
CA SER A 2 -3.51 14.00 -5.75
C SER A 2 -4.86 14.46 -6.33
N MET A 3 -5.91 13.66 -6.20
CA MET A 3 -7.23 14.01 -6.73
C MET A 3 -7.80 15.21 -5.95
N PRO A 4 -8.18 16.31 -6.63
CA PRO A 4 -8.80 17.46 -5.99
C PRO A 4 -10.19 17.10 -5.46
N ILE A 5 -10.54 17.61 -4.29
CA ILE A 5 -11.84 17.33 -3.62
C ILE A 5 -12.90 18.39 -3.95
N ASP A 6 -12.51 19.46 -4.59
CA ASP A 6 -13.34 20.64 -4.90
C ASP A 6 -13.98 20.61 -6.30
N LYS A 7 -13.74 19.53 -7.06
CA LYS A 7 -14.36 19.35 -8.37
C LYS A 7 -15.71 18.66 -8.28
N SER A 8 -16.72 19.27 -8.88
CA SER A 8 -18.01 18.66 -9.11
C SER A 8 -17.92 17.68 -10.28
N LEU A 9 -18.19 16.40 -10.01
CA LEU A 9 -18.17 15.31 -10.97
C LEU A 9 -19.38 14.39 -10.73
N ASP A 10 -20.01 13.93 -11.81
CA ASP A 10 -21.14 12.99 -11.72
C ASP A 10 -20.77 11.68 -11.00
N PHE A 11 -19.59 11.16 -11.29
CA PHE A 11 -19.06 9.91 -10.73
C PHE A 11 -17.68 10.12 -10.13
N VAL A 12 -17.51 9.57 -8.93
CA VAL A 12 -16.20 9.54 -8.23
C VAL A 12 -15.89 8.12 -7.77
N GLY A 13 -14.70 7.63 -8.12
CA GLY A 13 -14.15 6.37 -7.65
C GLY A 13 -12.93 6.58 -6.76
N VAL A 14 -12.95 6.03 -5.54
CA VAL A 14 -11.80 6.02 -4.63
C VAL A 14 -11.36 4.58 -4.42
N ASP A 15 -10.17 4.27 -4.90
CA ASP A 15 -9.58 2.92 -4.81
C ASP A 15 -8.66 2.79 -3.59
N GLU A 16 -8.44 1.55 -3.14
CA GLU A 16 -7.55 1.18 -2.03
C GLU A 16 -7.94 1.88 -0.71
N ILE A 17 -9.24 1.96 -0.38
CA ILE A 17 -9.72 2.67 0.82
C ILE A 17 -9.17 2.11 2.14
N GLN A 18 -8.67 0.86 2.19
CA GLN A 18 -7.98 0.34 3.36
C GLN A 18 -6.70 1.11 3.69
N MET A 19 -6.16 1.89 2.74
CA MET A 19 -5.06 2.82 3.00
C MET A 19 -5.40 3.91 4.01
N CYS A 20 -6.68 4.12 4.35
CA CYS A 20 -7.07 4.99 5.46
C CYS A 20 -6.43 4.56 6.80
N SER A 21 -6.07 3.28 6.94
CA SER A 21 -5.37 2.74 8.12
C SER A 21 -3.85 2.83 8.05
N ASP A 22 -3.28 3.34 6.96
CA ASP A 22 -1.84 3.54 6.81
C ASP A 22 -1.35 4.66 7.71
N HIS A 23 -0.21 4.44 8.38
CA HIS A 23 0.31 5.33 9.42
C HIS A 23 0.85 6.66 8.87
N GLU A 24 1.31 6.69 7.62
CA GLU A 24 1.90 7.87 6.99
C GLU A 24 0.90 8.60 6.11
N ARG A 25 0.18 7.86 5.27
CA ARG A 25 -0.67 8.37 4.19
C ARG A 25 -2.17 8.26 4.50
N GLY A 26 -2.55 7.56 5.56
CA GLY A 26 -3.94 7.23 5.85
C GLY A 26 -4.85 8.45 5.97
N HIS A 27 -4.35 9.55 6.52
CA HIS A 27 -5.12 10.79 6.64
C HIS A 27 -5.54 11.38 5.28
N ILE A 28 -4.74 11.19 4.23
CA ILE A 28 -5.06 11.65 2.88
C ILE A 28 -6.21 10.83 2.30
N PHE A 29 -6.17 9.50 2.45
CA PHE A 29 -7.25 8.62 2.02
C PHE A 29 -8.52 8.82 2.84
N THR A 30 -8.38 9.04 4.15
CA THR A 30 -9.51 9.33 5.05
C THR A 30 -10.21 10.64 4.66
N ASP A 31 -9.47 11.67 4.29
CA ASP A 31 -10.06 12.91 3.80
C ASP A 31 -10.94 12.66 2.55
N ARG A 32 -10.47 11.85 1.59
CA ARG A 32 -11.26 11.46 0.42
C ARG A 32 -12.46 10.60 0.80
N LEU A 33 -12.28 9.66 1.71
CA LEU A 33 -13.38 8.82 2.21
C LEU A 33 -14.48 9.64 2.86
N LEU A 34 -14.14 10.69 3.61
CA LEU A 34 -15.10 11.52 4.34
C LEU A 34 -15.72 12.61 3.46
N ASN A 35 -14.94 13.28 2.64
CA ASN A 35 -15.30 14.54 2.02
C ASN A 35 -15.53 14.46 0.50
N LEU A 36 -14.99 13.45 -0.19
CA LEU A 36 -15.13 13.36 -1.64
C LEU A 36 -16.42 12.63 -2.02
N ARG A 37 -17.25 13.31 -2.80
CA ARG A 37 -18.53 12.76 -3.32
C ARG A 37 -18.72 13.08 -4.79
N GLY A 38 -19.28 12.14 -5.52
CA GLY A 38 -19.86 12.39 -6.85
C GLY A 38 -21.27 12.92 -6.72
N GLU A 39 -21.72 13.71 -7.67
CA GLU A 39 -23.09 14.25 -7.67
C GLU A 39 -24.15 13.14 -7.79
N LYS A 40 -23.86 12.10 -8.57
CA LYS A 40 -24.77 10.97 -8.78
C LYS A 40 -24.30 9.71 -8.06
N THR A 41 -23.00 9.40 -8.13
CA THR A 41 -22.47 8.14 -7.61
C THR A 41 -21.07 8.33 -7.06
N THR A 42 -20.86 7.78 -5.86
CA THR A 42 -19.53 7.62 -5.27
C THR A 42 -19.25 6.13 -5.10
N MET A 43 -18.14 5.65 -5.62
CA MET A 43 -17.72 4.26 -5.50
C MET A 43 -16.44 4.18 -4.64
N PHE A 44 -16.52 3.48 -3.53
CA PHE A 44 -15.35 3.14 -2.71
C PHE A 44 -14.93 1.70 -3.00
N MET A 45 -13.66 1.51 -3.37
CA MET A 45 -13.11 0.20 -3.69
C MET A 45 -11.99 -0.15 -2.72
N GLY A 46 -11.94 -1.39 -2.26
CA GLY A 46 -10.90 -1.84 -1.35
C GLY A 46 -11.22 -3.15 -0.65
N SER A 47 -10.45 -3.44 0.39
CA SER A 47 -10.60 -4.65 1.18
C SER A 47 -11.90 -4.66 2.00
N SER A 48 -12.51 -5.83 2.12
CA SER A 48 -13.66 -6.06 3.01
C SER A 48 -13.38 -5.75 4.49
N SER A 49 -12.09 -5.69 4.88
CA SER A 49 -11.68 -5.25 6.23
C SER A 49 -12.14 -3.82 6.59
N MET A 50 -12.48 -3.00 5.59
CA MET A 50 -13.02 -1.65 5.79
C MET A 50 -14.51 -1.59 6.12
N LYS A 51 -15.23 -2.71 6.06
CA LYS A 51 -16.68 -2.73 6.24
C LYS A 51 -17.13 -2.01 7.51
N ASN A 52 -16.49 -2.30 8.66
CA ASN A 52 -16.79 -1.63 9.93
C ASN A 52 -16.65 -0.11 9.92
N ILE A 53 -15.78 0.42 9.07
CA ILE A 53 -15.60 1.88 8.90
C ILE A 53 -16.68 2.42 7.96
N ILE A 54 -16.94 1.72 6.86
CA ILE A 54 -17.94 2.14 5.87
C ILE A 54 -19.34 2.16 6.49
N ASP A 55 -19.69 1.19 7.34
CA ASP A 55 -20.98 1.15 8.07
C ASP A 55 -21.21 2.36 9.00
N LYS A 56 -20.16 3.14 9.29
CA LYS A 56 -20.25 4.37 10.12
C LYS A 56 -20.39 5.65 9.29
N LEU A 57 -20.30 5.55 7.96
CA LEU A 57 -20.53 6.68 7.08
C LEU A 57 -22.04 6.92 6.92
N GLU A 58 -22.41 8.18 6.76
CA GLU A 58 -23.80 8.57 6.51
C GLU A 58 -24.17 8.35 5.04
N GLY A 59 -25.38 7.92 4.77
CA GLY A 59 -25.97 7.76 3.44
C GLY A 59 -26.39 6.33 3.12
N ASP A 60 -27.05 6.17 1.98
CA ASP A 60 -27.46 4.86 1.45
C ASP A 60 -26.27 4.18 0.81
N ILE A 61 -25.84 3.06 1.39
CA ILE A 61 -24.64 2.33 0.96
C ILE A 61 -25.04 0.98 0.41
N GLU A 62 -24.69 0.72 -0.83
CA GLU A 62 -24.81 -0.58 -1.47
C GLU A 62 -23.45 -1.30 -1.44
N TYR A 63 -23.44 -2.55 -0.98
CA TYR A 63 -22.24 -3.38 -0.94
C TYR A 63 -22.20 -4.34 -2.13
N ILE A 64 -21.15 -4.22 -2.95
CA ILE A 64 -20.87 -5.16 -4.04
C ILE A 64 -19.62 -5.95 -3.68
N ASN A 65 -19.79 -7.17 -3.19
CA ASN A 65 -18.68 -8.05 -2.89
C ASN A 65 -18.21 -8.78 -4.14
N LYS A 66 -16.92 -8.72 -4.42
CA LYS A 66 -16.26 -9.45 -5.51
C LYS A 66 -15.17 -10.34 -4.91
N GLU A 67 -15.43 -11.62 -4.88
CA GLU A 67 -14.41 -12.59 -4.48
C GLU A 67 -13.30 -12.68 -5.54
N ARG A 68 -12.12 -13.04 -5.10
CA ARG A 68 -11.02 -13.35 -5.99
C ARG A 68 -11.38 -14.61 -6.80
N LEU A 69 -11.28 -14.51 -8.12
CA LEU A 69 -11.62 -15.61 -9.03
C LEU A 69 -10.51 -16.68 -9.09
N SER A 70 -9.25 -16.27 -8.95
CA SER A 70 -8.10 -17.16 -8.99
C SER A 70 -7.68 -17.60 -7.59
N LYS A 71 -7.16 -18.81 -7.48
CA LYS A 71 -6.64 -19.35 -6.22
C LYS A 71 -5.25 -18.76 -5.92
N LEU A 72 -4.99 -18.44 -4.66
CA LEU A 72 -3.67 -18.10 -4.15
C LEU A 72 -3.21 -19.22 -3.23
N THR A 73 -2.04 -19.81 -3.48
CA THR A 73 -1.55 -20.98 -2.73
C THR A 73 -0.14 -20.74 -2.21
N TYR A 74 0.12 -21.14 -0.97
CA TYR A 74 1.46 -21.07 -0.39
C TYR A 74 2.34 -22.20 -0.89
N SER A 75 3.49 -21.88 -1.46
CA SER A 75 4.44 -22.84 -2.03
C SER A 75 5.65 -23.15 -1.13
N GLY A 76 5.68 -22.60 0.09
CA GLY A 76 6.78 -22.80 1.02
C GLY A 76 8.05 -22.04 0.63
N TYR A 77 9.19 -22.58 1.06
CA TYR A 77 10.52 -22.04 0.76
C TYR A 77 11.02 -22.52 -0.61
N LYS A 78 11.59 -21.59 -1.39
CA LYS A 78 12.23 -21.92 -2.65
C LYS A 78 13.54 -21.15 -2.84
N LYS A 79 14.63 -21.86 -3.22
CA LYS A 79 15.90 -21.21 -3.55
C LYS A 79 15.76 -20.35 -4.81
N ILE A 80 16.40 -19.18 -4.87
CA ILE A 80 16.37 -18.27 -6.01
C ILE A 80 16.75 -18.97 -7.32
N SER A 81 17.71 -19.90 -7.28
CA SER A 81 18.12 -20.70 -8.44
C SER A 81 17.02 -21.61 -9.01
N ARG A 82 15.96 -21.89 -8.23
CA ARG A 82 14.87 -22.81 -8.58
C ARG A 82 13.52 -22.12 -8.78
N ILE A 83 13.47 -20.80 -8.66
CA ILE A 83 12.21 -20.05 -8.90
C ILE A 83 11.83 -20.15 -10.39
N GLU A 84 10.56 -20.17 -10.66
CA GLU A 84 9.96 -20.20 -12.00
C GLU A 84 10.02 -18.81 -12.65
N ARG A 85 9.74 -18.78 -13.96
CA ARG A 85 9.49 -17.53 -14.70
C ARG A 85 8.24 -16.82 -14.16
N LYS A 86 8.02 -15.57 -14.55
CA LYS A 86 6.92 -14.73 -14.08
C LYS A 86 6.84 -14.62 -12.54
N THR A 87 8.01 -14.51 -11.95
CA THR A 87 8.16 -14.40 -10.48
C THR A 87 8.62 -13.01 -10.08
N ALA A 88 7.96 -12.46 -9.05
CA ALA A 88 8.46 -11.32 -8.31
C ALA A 88 9.12 -11.77 -6.99
N ILE A 89 10.30 -11.23 -6.69
CA ILE A 89 10.96 -11.37 -5.39
C ILE A 89 10.87 -10.04 -4.66
N ILE A 90 10.39 -10.10 -3.42
CA ILE A 90 10.12 -8.93 -2.60
C ILE A 90 11.19 -8.76 -1.54
N ALA A 91 11.79 -7.56 -1.53
CA ALA A 91 12.80 -7.13 -0.56
C ALA A 91 12.46 -5.72 -0.06
N PHE A 92 13.02 -5.30 1.07
CA PHE A 92 12.61 -4.04 1.72
C PHE A 92 13.75 -3.03 1.89
N SER A 93 14.92 -3.30 1.29
CA SER A 93 16.00 -2.32 1.17
C SER A 93 16.50 -2.26 -0.27
N ALA A 94 17.00 -1.10 -0.69
CA ALA A 94 17.58 -0.94 -2.01
C ALA A 94 18.77 -1.88 -2.22
N GLU A 95 19.60 -2.04 -1.19
CA GLU A 95 20.77 -2.93 -1.21
C GLU A 95 20.35 -4.38 -1.49
N GLU A 96 19.35 -4.89 -0.77
CA GLU A 96 18.82 -6.24 -0.94
C GLU A 96 18.20 -6.42 -2.34
N VAL A 97 17.42 -5.43 -2.82
CA VAL A 97 16.84 -5.47 -4.18
C VAL A 97 17.92 -5.58 -5.23
N TYR A 98 18.98 -4.77 -5.17
CA TYR A 98 20.07 -4.83 -6.15
C TYR A 98 20.90 -6.11 -6.02
N ALA A 99 21.15 -6.61 -4.81
CA ALA A 99 21.87 -7.88 -4.60
C ALA A 99 21.11 -9.07 -5.21
N ILE A 100 19.79 -9.14 -5.00
CA ILE A 100 18.93 -10.19 -5.57
C ILE A 100 18.87 -10.05 -7.10
N ALA A 101 18.69 -8.84 -7.62
CA ALA A 101 18.65 -8.60 -9.06
C ALA A 101 19.95 -9.04 -9.75
N GLU A 102 21.10 -8.74 -9.13
CA GLU A 102 22.41 -9.18 -9.64
C GLU A 102 22.57 -10.71 -9.57
N LEU A 103 22.07 -11.34 -8.51
CA LEU A 103 22.06 -12.80 -8.40
C LEU A 103 21.24 -13.45 -9.53
N ILE A 104 20.05 -12.90 -9.79
CA ILE A 104 19.18 -13.35 -10.90
C ILE A 104 19.85 -13.10 -12.25
N ARG A 105 20.48 -11.94 -12.43
CA ARG A 105 21.22 -11.62 -13.66
C ARG A 105 22.27 -12.69 -13.97
N ARG A 106 23.03 -13.13 -12.98
CA ARG A 106 24.07 -14.17 -13.14
C ARG A 106 23.51 -15.55 -13.42
N GLN A 107 22.36 -15.89 -12.86
CA GLN A 107 21.82 -17.26 -12.90
C GLN A 107 20.70 -17.47 -13.92
N LYS A 108 19.97 -16.40 -14.27
CA LYS A 108 18.68 -16.48 -14.96
C LYS A 108 18.50 -15.48 -16.11
N GLY A 109 19.54 -14.67 -16.42
CA GLY A 109 19.52 -13.74 -17.54
C GLY A 109 19.15 -12.29 -17.18
N GLY A 110 18.43 -12.04 -16.10
CA GLY A 110 18.11 -10.69 -15.66
C GLY A 110 16.78 -10.54 -14.94
N ALA A 111 16.58 -9.39 -14.30
CA ALA A 111 15.35 -9.02 -13.64
C ALA A 111 15.07 -7.52 -13.81
N ALA A 112 13.82 -7.15 -13.94
CA ALA A 112 13.39 -5.77 -13.79
C ALA A 112 13.37 -5.39 -12.30
N ILE A 113 13.57 -4.10 -12.00
CA ILE A 113 13.60 -3.58 -10.63
C ILE A 113 12.49 -2.56 -10.44
N VAL A 114 11.67 -2.74 -9.39
CA VAL A 114 10.59 -1.81 -9.04
C VAL A 114 10.67 -1.42 -7.57
N MET A 115 10.97 -0.16 -7.32
CA MET A 115 11.05 0.43 -5.97
C MET A 115 10.30 1.76 -5.91
N GLY A 116 9.80 2.12 -4.72
CA GLY A 116 9.15 3.40 -4.49
C GLY A 116 10.06 4.61 -4.73
N SER A 117 11.37 4.47 -4.48
CA SER A 117 12.39 5.51 -4.67
C SER A 117 12.75 5.79 -6.13
N LEU A 118 12.34 4.94 -7.07
CA LEU A 118 12.58 5.18 -8.50
C LEU A 118 11.66 6.28 -9.04
N SER A 119 12.21 7.11 -9.94
CA SER A 119 11.39 8.06 -10.67
C SER A 119 10.27 7.35 -11.45
N PRO A 120 9.10 7.99 -11.67
CA PRO A 120 8.02 7.38 -12.45
C PRO A 120 8.47 6.91 -13.84
N LYS A 121 9.34 7.70 -14.50
CA LYS A 121 9.89 7.34 -15.82
C LYS A 121 10.73 6.05 -15.74
N THR A 122 11.63 5.96 -14.78
CA THR A 122 12.47 4.76 -14.59
C THR A 122 11.63 3.56 -14.22
N ARG A 123 10.66 3.72 -13.33
CA ARG A 123 9.74 2.64 -12.93
C ARG A 123 8.95 2.11 -14.13
N ASN A 124 8.39 2.99 -14.96
CA ASN A 124 7.67 2.60 -16.16
C ASN A 124 8.57 1.85 -17.15
N ALA A 125 9.82 2.28 -17.33
CA ALA A 125 10.78 1.58 -18.17
C ALA A 125 11.08 0.16 -17.66
N GLN A 126 11.24 -0.02 -16.35
CA GLN A 126 11.43 -1.34 -15.73
C GLN A 126 10.19 -2.24 -15.88
N VAL A 127 8.99 -1.67 -15.71
CA VAL A 127 7.74 -2.40 -15.95
C VAL A 127 7.63 -2.82 -17.43
N SER A 128 7.95 -1.94 -18.37
CA SER A 128 7.96 -2.26 -19.80
C SER A 128 8.94 -3.37 -20.14
N LEU A 129 10.14 -3.35 -19.55
CA LEU A 129 11.15 -4.40 -19.73
C LEU A 129 10.65 -5.79 -19.31
N TYR A 130 9.86 -5.85 -18.21
CA TYR A 130 9.23 -7.08 -17.76
C TYR A 130 8.06 -7.49 -18.68
N GLN A 131 7.20 -6.52 -19.05
CA GLN A 131 6.01 -6.79 -19.86
C GLN A 131 6.33 -7.19 -21.31
N SER A 132 7.45 -6.69 -21.86
CA SER A 132 7.94 -7.11 -23.19
C SER A 132 8.47 -8.55 -23.22
N GLY A 133 8.74 -9.13 -22.06
CA GLY A 133 9.34 -10.46 -21.94
C GLY A 133 10.86 -10.48 -22.12
N ASP A 134 11.51 -9.30 -22.12
CA ASP A 134 12.98 -9.22 -22.15
C ASP A 134 13.61 -9.79 -20.88
N VAL A 135 12.87 -9.76 -19.78
CA VAL A 135 13.21 -10.43 -18.52
C VAL A 135 11.98 -11.16 -17.94
N ASP A 136 12.22 -12.33 -17.35
CA ASP A 136 11.18 -13.19 -16.77
C ASP A 136 10.96 -12.93 -15.25
N TYR A 137 11.81 -12.12 -14.65
CA TYR A 137 11.86 -11.92 -13.20
C TYR A 137 11.74 -10.46 -12.85
N LEU A 138 11.17 -10.22 -11.67
CA LEU A 138 11.05 -8.91 -11.07
C LEU A 138 11.65 -8.94 -9.67
N VAL A 139 12.37 -7.91 -9.28
CA VAL A 139 12.73 -7.67 -7.88
C VAL A 139 12.12 -6.34 -7.45
N ALA A 140 11.34 -6.36 -6.39
CA ALA A 140 10.57 -5.19 -6.01
C ALA A 140 10.50 -4.99 -4.48
N THR A 141 10.19 -3.77 -4.09
CA THR A 141 9.71 -3.48 -2.73
C THR A 141 8.18 -3.65 -2.66
N ASP A 142 7.57 -3.33 -1.53
CA ASP A 142 6.11 -3.23 -1.37
C ASP A 142 5.43 -2.28 -2.37
N ALA A 143 6.20 -1.44 -3.07
CA ALA A 143 5.71 -0.63 -4.20
C ALA A 143 5.00 -1.45 -5.29
N ILE A 144 5.29 -2.76 -5.40
CA ILE A 144 4.56 -3.67 -6.30
C ILE A 144 3.08 -3.79 -5.91
N GLY A 145 2.78 -3.65 -4.62
CA GLY A 145 1.42 -3.74 -4.09
C GLY A 145 0.49 -2.63 -4.58
N MET A 146 1.00 -1.53 -5.11
CA MET A 146 0.23 -0.34 -5.44
C MET A 146 0.44 0.13 -6.88
N GLY A 147 -0.66 0.22 -7.64
CA GLY A 147 -0.70 0.95 -8.92
C GLY A 147 0.08 0.34 -10.09
N ILE A 148 0.67 -0.85 -9.96
CA ILE A 148 1.42 -1.51 -11.03
C ILE A 148 0.69 -2.76 -11.47
N ASN A 149 0.38 -2.82 -12.77
CA ASN A 149 -0.27 -3.98 -13.38
C ASN A 149 0.80 -4.85 -14.05
N MET A 150 1.09 -6.01 -13.46
CA MET A 150 2.05 -6.97 -14.01
C MET A 150 1.47 -8.38 -13.99
N ASP A 151 1.81 -9.17 -15.00
CA ASP A 151 1.41 -10.57 -15.13
C ASP A 151 2.43 -11.42 -14.35
N LEU A 152 2.09 -11.74 -13.11
CA LEU A 152 2.92 -12.53 -12.20
C LEU A 152 2.20 -13.82 -11.83
N ASP A 153 2.88 -14.94 -11.95
CA ASP A 153 2.38 -16.22 -11.47
C ASP A 153 2.80 -16.47 -10.02
N ASN A 154 3.98 -15.95 -9.62
CA ASN A 154 4.56 -16.23 -8.32
C ASN A 154 5.08 -14.96 -7.63
N VAL A 155 4.96 -14.93 -6.30
CA VAL A 155 5.56 -13.91 -5.43
C VAL A 155 6.32 -14.58 -4.29
N TYR A 156 7.61 -14.28 -4.16
CA TYR A 156 8.45 -14.78 -3.07
C TYR A 156 9.00 -13.63 -2.24
N PHE A 157 8.89 -13.76 -0.92
CA PHE A 157 9.46 -12.79 0.02
C PHE A 157 10.88 -13.23 0.39
N SER A 158 11.87 -12.35 0.18
CA SER A 158 13.22 -12.55 0.71
C SER A 158 13.33 -12.10 2.17
N ASN A 159 12.41 -11.26 2.61
CA ASN A 159 12.28 -10.78 3.97
C ASN A 159 10.82 -10.41 4.28
N LEU A 160 10.42 -10.52 5.55
CA LEU A 160 9.11 -10.08 6.04
C LEU A 160 9.21 -8.87 6.97
N LYS A 161 10.39 -8.22 7.05
CA LYS A 161 10.59 -7.03 7.87
C LYS A 161 10.87 -5.83 6.99
N LYS A 162 10.23 -4.71 7.29
CA LYS A 162 10.48 -3.43 6.64
C LYS A 162 10.76 -2.33 7.67
N PHE A 163 11.51 -1.33 7.26
CA PHE A 163 11.65 -0.08 8.02
C PHE A 163 10.45 0.82 7.73
N ASP A 164 9.73 1.24 8.77
CA ASP A 164 8.50 2.04 8.67
C ASP A 164 8.74 3.55 8.88
N GLY A 165 9.97 4.01 8.66
CA GLY A 165 10.39 5.38 8.92
C GLY A 165 10.87 5.62 10.36
N LYS A 166 10.53 4.75 11.32
CA LYS A 166 10.90 4.86 12.74
C LYS A 166 11.64 3.63 13.24
N LYS A 167 11.19 2.44 12.89
CA LYS A 167 11.75 1.17 13.34
C LYS A 167 11.63 0.07 12.30
N LEU A 168 12.48 -0.94 12.43
CA LEU A 168 12.33 -2.18 11.68
C LEU A 168 11.19 -2.99 12.31
N ARG A 169 10.16 -3.32 11.53
CA ARG A 169 9.03 -4.14 11.97
C ARG A 169 8.68 -5.23 10.97
N ARG A 170 8.05 -6.28 11.45
CA ARG A 170 7.46 -7.30 10.58
C ARG A 170 6.24 -6.73 9.85
N LEU A 171 6.02 -7.17 8.62
CA LEU A 171 4.79 -6.92 7.89
C LEU A 171 3.60 -7.56 8.63
N ASN A 172 2.47 -6.88 8.64
CA ASN A 172 1.23 -7.49 9.08
C ASN A 172 0.63 -8.37 7.97
N ILE A 173 -0.36 -9.20 8.31
CA ILE A 173 -0.97 -10.16 7.39
C ILE A 173 -1.61 -9.45 6.18
N ALA A 174 -2.23 -8.29 6.37
CA ALA A 174 -2.84 -7.53 5.28
C ALA A 174 -1.78 -7.01 4.29
N GLU A 175 -0.62 -6.53 4.78
CA GLU A 175 0.50 -6.12 3.93
C GLU A 175 1.08 -7.30 3.14
N ILE A 176 1.28 -8.45 3.80
CA ILE A 176 1.71 -9.67 3.12
C ILE A 176 0.68 -10.08 2.07
N GLY A 177 -0.60 -10.07 2.41
CA GLY A 177 -1.71 -10.43 1.52
C GLY A 177 -1.85 -9.50 0.32
N GLN A 178 -1.64 -8.19 0.49
CA GLN A 178 -1.67 -7.22 -0.59
C GLN A 178 -0.54 -7.46 -1.61
N ILE A 179 0.65 -7.82 -1.13
CA ILE A 179 1.80 -8.12 -1.98
C ILE A 179 1.65 -9.51 -2.61
N ALA A 180 1.36 -10.54 -1.82
CA ALA A 180 1.17 -11.92 -2.30
C ALA A 180 0.01 -12.02 -3.30
N GLY A 181 -1.04 -11.22 -3.08
CA GLY A 181 -2.21 -11.13 -3.96
C GLY A 181 -1.90 -10.64 -5.39
N ARG A 182 -0.67 -10.17 -5.65
CA ARG A 182 -0.21 -9.85 -7.02
C ARG A 182 0.14 -11.09 -7.83
N ALA A 183 0.37 -12.24 -7.18
CA ALA A 183 0.55 -13.51 -7.87
C ALA A 183 -0.79 -14.04 -8.37
N GLY A 184 -0.82 -14.47 -9.61
CA GLY A 184 -2.04 -14.91 -10.30
C GLY A 184 -3.05 -13.78 -10.48
N ARG A 185 -3.71 -13.75 -11.59
CA ARG A 185 -4.66 -12.68 -11.88
C ARG A 185 -5.83 -13.20 -12.67
N TYR A 186 -7.01 -12.66 -12.37
CA TYR A 186 -8.25 -12.98 -13.04
C TYR A 186 -8.55 -14.48 -12.92
N LEU A 187 -8.31 -15.28 -13.93
CA LEU A 187 -8.53 -16.75 -13.93
C LEU A 187 -7.23 -17.54 -13.72
N ASN A 188 -6.08 -16.89 -13.67
CA ASN A 188 -4.80 -17.56 -13.48
C ASN A 188 -4.50 -17.67 -11.98
N ASP A 189 -4.35 -18.89 -11.49
CA ASP A 189 -3.94 -19.17 -10.13
C ASP A 189 -2.53 -18.63 -9.86
N GLY A 190 -2.28 -18.21 -8.64
CA GLY A 190 -0.99 -17.69 -8.22
C GLY A 190 -0.42 -18.42 -7.04
N THR A 191 0.89 -18.36 -6.89
CA THR A 191 1.57 -18.89 -5.72
C THR A 191 2.36 -17.80 -4.99
N PHE A 192 2.49 -17.97 -3.69
CA PHE A 192 3.39 -17.15 -2.89
C PHE A 192 4.24 -18.02 -1.98
N GLY A 193 5.38 -17.51 -1.58
CA GLY A 193 6.29 -18.25 -0.73
C GLY A 193 7.42 -17.38 -0.20
N ILE A 194 8.45 -18.01 0.30
CA ILE A 194 9.62 -17.36 0.86
C ILE A 194 10.90 -17.85 0.18
N THR A 195 11.93 -17.01 0.18
CA THR A 195 13.24 -17.33 -0.39
C THR A 195 14.37 -16.71 0.45
N GLY A 196 15.62 -17.04 0.16
CA GLY A 196 16.76 -16.51 0.90
C GLY A 196 16.74 -16.93 2.38
N ASP A 197 17.01 -15.97 3.25
CA ASP A 197 17.01 -16.15 4.72
C ASP A 197 15.70 -15.66 5.36
N CYS A 198 14.61 -15.61 4.59
CA CYS A 198 13.30 -15.17 5.06
C CYS A 198 12.79 -16.08 6.17
N THR A 199 12.25 -15.47 7.23
CA THR A 199 11.57 -16.20 8.29
C THR A 199 10.29 -16.87 7.76
N GLU A 200 9.98 -18.05 8.26
CA GLU A 200 8.78 -18.79 7.87
C GLU A 200 7.50 -18.02 8.18
N ILE A 201 6.51 -18.21 7.32
CA ILE A 201 5.12 -17.81 7.53
C ILE A 201 4.45 -19.01 8.21
N ASN A 202 3.86 -18.80 9.38
CA ASN A 202 3.23 -19.90 10.11
C ASN A 202 1.94 -20.37 9.43
N SER A 203 1.46 -21.57 9.79
CA SER A 203 0.31 -22.20 9.15
C SER A 203 -1.00 -21.40 9.30
N GLU A 204 -1.20 -20.71 10.41
CA GLU A 204 -2.38 -19.87 10.65
C GLU A 204 -2.36 -18.65 9.73
N GLU A 205 -1.20 -17.98 9.62
CA GLU A 205 -1.01 -16.86 8.69
C GLU A 205 -1.20 -17.30 7.23
N VAL A 206 -0.68 -18.47 6.85
CA VAL A 206 -0.87 -19.04 5.51
C VAL A 206 -2.36 -19.23 5.21
N GLU A 207 -3.11 -19.81 6.14
CA GLU A 207 -4.56 -20.01 5.97
C GLU A 207 -5.31 -18.69 5.79
N LEU A 208 -4.97 -17.65 6.56
CA LEU A 208 -5.56 -16.33 6.44
C LEU A 208 -5.24 -15.67 5.08
N LEU A 209 -3.99 -15.82 4.61
CA LEU A 209 -3.55 -15.28 3.33
C LEU A 209 -4.24 -15.96 2.14
N GLU A 210 -4.31 -17.31 2.14
CA GLU A 210 -4.97 -18.09 1.09
C GLU A 210 -6.48 -17.81 1.01
N LYS A 211 -7.13 -17.61 2.17
CA LYS A 211 -8.56 -17.28 2.27
C LYS A 211 -8.86 -15.79 2.13
N HIS A 212 -7.84 -14.94 1.96
CA HIS A 212 -7.99 -13.47 1.96
C HIS A 212 -8.77 -12.93 3.16
N LYS A 213 -8.56 -13.53 4.34
CA LYS A 213 -9.18 -13.11 5.60
C LYS A 213 -8.23 -12.21 6.38
N PHE A 214 -8.53 -10.92 6.41
CA PHE A 214 -7.74 -9.93 7.13
C PHE A 214 -8.53 -9.39 8.31
N GLU A 215 -7.82 -8.93 9.33
CA GLU A 215 -8.44 -8.28 10.49
C GLU A 215 -9.25 -7.06 10.06
N GLU A 216 -10.38 -6.87 10.71
CA GLU A 216 -11.24 -5.71 10.48
C GLU A 216 -10.56 -4.43 10.95
N ILE A 217 -10.63 -3.41 10.11
CA ILE A 217 -10.14 -2.08 10.43
C ILE A 217 -11.18 -1.37 11.27
N ASN A 218 -10.83 -1.08 12.53
CA ASN A 218 -11.73 -0.41 13.47
C ASN A 218 -11.41 1.07 13.66
N THR A 219 -10.21 1.50 13.23
CA THR A 219 -9.71 2.86 13.40
C THR A 219 -8.91 3.24 12.17
N ILE A 220 -9.12 4.46 11.68
CA ILE A 220 -8.39 5.03 10.56
C ILE A 220 -7.73 6.35 10.95
N PHE A 221 -6.65 6.72 10.23
CA PHE A 221 -5.92 7.94 10.54
C PHE A 221 -6.60 9.15 9.91
N TRP A 222 -6.67 10.22 10.68
CA TRP A 222 -7.34 11.45 10.32
C TRP A 222 -6.46 12.66 10.62
N ARG A 223 -6.63 13.70 9.82
CA ARG A 223 -6.08 15.04 10.03
C ARG A 223 -7.15 16.05 9.65
N ASN A 224 -7.22 17.15 10.40
CA ASN A 224 -8.15 18.21 10.04
C ASN A 224 -7.78 18.81 8.67
N SER A 225 -8.75 18.86 7.77
CA SER A 225 -8.63 19.51 6.45
C SER A 225 -9.26 20.90 6.40
N ASP A 226 -10.08 21.25 7.40
CA ASP A 226 -10.65 22.60 7.55
C ASP A 226 -9.67 23.49 8.32
N LEU A 227 -8.72 24.06 7.58
CA LEU A 227 -7.57 24.78 8.14
C LEU A 227 -7.80 26.29 8.15
N ASN A 228 -7.45 26.93 9.27
CA ASN A 228 -7.52 28.37 9.44
C ASN A 228 -6.16 29.03 9.11
N PHE A 229 -6.08 29.67 7.95
CA PHE A 229 -4.86 30.31 7.43
C PHE A 229 -4.72 31.79 7.82
N ASN A 230 -5.51 32.33 8.75
CA ASN A 230 -5.43 33.74 9.14
C ASN A 230 -4.06 34.14 9.69
N ASN A 231 -3.44 33.29 10.48
CA ASN A 231 -2.07 33.40 10.96
C ASN A 231 -1.50 32.04 11.35
N GLY A 232 -0.18 31.98 11.59
CA GLY A 232 0.49 30.72 11.92
C GLY A 232 -0.05 30.02 13.17
N ASN A 233 -0.39 30.77 14.19
CA ASN A 233 -0.92 30.21 15.43
C ASN A 233 -2.33 29.64 15.26
N THR A 234 -3.21 30.27 14.47
CA THR A 234 -4.55 29.73 14.15
C THR A 234 -4.46 28.51 13.25
N LEU A 235 -3.47 28.49 12.33
CA LEU A 235 -3.19 27.34 11.49
C LEU A 235 -2.77 26.11 12.33
N ILE A 236 -1.81 26.29 13.25
CA ILE A 236 -1.40 25.21 14.17
C ILE A 236 -2.57 24.74 15.02
N LYS A 237 -3.38 25.63 15.57
CA LYS A 237 -4.56 25.27 16.37
C LYS A 237 -5.55 24.42 15.57
N SER A 238 -5.83 24.80 14.32
CA SER A 238 -6.72 24.02 13.44
C SER A 238 -6.11 22.67 13.07
N LEU A 239 -4.79 22.57 12.88
CA LEU A 239 -4.09 21.29 12.69
C LEU A 239 -4.13 20.41 13.95
N ASP A 240 -4.12 21.01 15.14
CA ASP A 240 -4.14 20.32 16.42
C ASP A 240 -5.55 19.85 16.87
N GLU A 241 -6.59 20.16 16.11
CA GLU A 241 -7.94 19.70 16.39
C GLU A 241 -8.03 18.18 16.47
N LYS A 242 -8.89 17.72 17.38
CA LYS A 242 -9.17 16.28 17.55
C LYS A 242 -10.41 15.88 16.77
N PRO A 243 -10.41 14.69 16.19
CA PRO A 243 -11.61 14.19 15.53
C PRO A 243 -12.76 13.99 16.54
N LYS A 244 -13.99 14.23 16.09
CA LYS A 244 -15.19 14.03 16.92
C LYS A 244 -15.56 12.55 17.07
N GLN A 245 -15.26 11.75 16.06
CA GLN A 245 -15.60 10.33 16.01
C GLN A 245 -14.49 9.48 16.65
N LYS A 246 -14.88 8.50 17.48
CA LYS A 246 -13.94 7.60 18.18
C LYS A 246 -13.14 6.66 17.25
N TRP A 247 -13.65 6.43 16.06
CA TRP A 247 -12.99 5.58 15.04
C TRP A 247 -12.01 6.34 14.16
N LEU A 248 -11.91 7.67 14.33
CA LEU A 248 -10.88 8.49 13.73
C LEU A 248 -9.74 8.71 14.73
N ARG A 249 -8.53 8.44 14.31
CA ARG A 249 -7.33 8.67 15.09
C ARG A 249 -6.53 9.80 14.46
N ARG A 250 -6.31 10.89 15.22
CA ARG A 250 -5.47 11.98 14.73
C ARG A 250 -4.05 11.45 14.46
N ILE A 251 -3.54 11.75 13.27
CA ILE A 251 -2.13 11.54 12.97
C ILE A 251 -1.31 12.60 13.70
N HIS A 252 -0.22 12.18 14.33
CA HIS A 252 0.66 13.08 15.06
C HIS A 252 1.98 13.22 14.31
N GLU A 253 2.58 14.42 14.40
CA GLU A 253 3.94 14.69 13.95
C GLU A 253 4.19 14.46 12.46
N CYS A 254 3.28 14.89 11.59
CA CYS A 254 3.59 15.01 10.18
C CYS A 254 4.77 15.93 9.94
N GLU A 255 5.61 15.64 8.95
CA GLU A 255 6.83 16.41 8.68
C GLU A 255 6.53 17.87 8.37
N ASP A 256 5.49 18.15 7.59
CA ASP A 256 5.02 19.50 7.27
C ASP A 256 4.59 20.29 8.51
N GLU A 257 3.95 19.64 9.48
CA GLU A 257 3.57 20.23 10.76
C GLU A 257 4.79 20.56 11.63
N LYS A 258 5.81 19.71 11.64
CA LYS A 258 7.09 19.98 12.33
C LYS A 258 7.81 21.17 11.71
N VAL A 259 7.91 21.20 10.38
CA VAL A 259 8.53 22.32 9.65
C VAL A 259 7.77 23.61 9.91
N LEU A 260 6.44 23.60 9.87
CA LEU A 260 5.63 24.76 10.17
C LEU A 260 5.88 25.29 11.60
N LYS A 261 5.87 24.40 12.59
CA LYS A 261 6.14 24.77 14.00
C LYS A 261 7.56 25.29 14.20
N TYR A 262 8.54 24.77 13.45
CA TYR A 262 9.91 25.28 13.49
C TYR A 262 10.01 26.68 12.89
N LEU A 263 9.47 26.88 11.68
CA LEU A 263 9.51 28.19 10.99
C LEU A 263 8.80 29.28 11.79
N LEU A 264 7.65 28.97 12.41
CA LEU A 264 6.93 29.98 13.20
C LEU A 264 7.70 30.47 14.43
N LYS A 265 8.53 29.63 15.04
CA LYS A 265 9.41 30.06 16.15
C LYS A 265 10.46 31.09 15.71
N ASP A 266 10.98 30.91 14.48
CA ASP A 266 11.99 31.82 13.95
C ASP A 266 11.37 33.16 13.48
N PHE A 267 10.11 33.14 12.99
CA PHE A 267 9.40 34.33 12.52
C PHE A 267 8.67 35.10 13.62
N GLU A 268 8.35 34.53 14.78
CA GLU A 268 7.82 35.24 15.94
C GLU A 268 8.89 36.10 16.64
N SER A 269 10.15 35.92 16.27
CA SER A 269 11.28 36.72 16.76
C SER A 269 11.64 37.92 15.83
N LEU A 270 10.95 38.07 14.70
CA LEU A 270 11.03 39.19 13.77
C LEU A 270 9.81 40.10 13.90
#